data_e7e455c7e150d60dc0bd1eaa9da39ae6
#
_entry.id   e7e455c7e150d60dc0bd1eaa9da39ae6
#
_cell.length_a   1.000
_cell.length_b   1.000
_cell.length_c   1.000
_cell.angle_alpha   90.00
_cell.angle_beta   90.00
_cell.angle_gamma   90.00
#
_symmetry.space_group_name_H-M   'P 1'
#
loop_
_entity.id
_entity.type
_entity.pdbx_description
1 polymer ?
#
loop_
_entity_poly.entity_id
_entity_poly.type
_entity_poly.pdbx_seq_one_letter_code
_entity_poly.pdbx_strand_id
1 'polypeptide(L)'
;MAIGERIRFIRNLRGMTQKYLGIMAGLPERTADIRMAQYEAGTRTPKEDLTKALAHALNVSPDALTVPDIDTYIGLMHTLFALEDIYGLTIEKRDGEILMRIDPFKSREARNLLDELPS
;
A
#
# COMPACT_ATOMS: atom_id res chain seq x y z
N MET A 1 3.08 4.66 4.11
CA MET A 1 1.84 5.42 3.83
C MET A 1 0.74 4.89 4.73
N ALA A 2 0.10 5.76 5.49
CA ALA A 2 -0.98 5.37 6.38
C ALA A 2 -2.22 4.93 5.59
N ILE A 3 -3.09 4.13 6.22
CA ILE A 3 -4.29 3.61 5.56
C ILE A 3 -5.19 4.74 5.02
N GLY A 4 -5.34 5.84 5.75
CA GLY A 4 -6.14 6.98 5.31
C GLY A 4 -5.62 7.63 4.04
N GLU A 5 -4.32 7.82 3.96
CA GLU A 5 -3.67 8.37 2.76
C GLU A 5 -3.82 7.42 1.56
N ARG A 6 -3.74 6.12 1.81
CA ARG A 6 -3.92 5.11 0.78
C ARG A 6 -5.35 5.10 0.24
N ILE A 7 -6.34 5.18 1.13
CA ILE A 7 -7.74 5.29 0.73
C ILE A 7 -7.95 6.51 -0.16
N ARG A 8 -7.45 7.67 0.26
CA ARG A 8 -7.55 8.92 -0.49
C ARG A 8 -6.91 8.81 -1.87
N PHE A 9 -5.72 8.23 -1.94
CA PHE A 9 -4.99 8.07 -3.19
C PHE A 9 -5.77 7.21 -4.19
N ILE A 10 -6.25 6.04 -3.76
CA ILE A 10 -7.00 5.13 -4.63
C ILE A 10 -8.36 5.73 -5.00
N ARG A 11 -9.03 6.39 -4.04
CA ARG A 11 -10.30 7.07 -4.30
C ARG A 11 -10.16 8.12 -5.40
N ASN A 12 -9.12 8.95 -5.33
CA ASN A 12 -8.85 9.96 -6.35
C ASN A 12 -8.53 9.33 -7.71
N LEU A 13 -7.78 8.23 -7.71
CA LEU A 13 -7.50 7.47 -8.92
C LEU A 13 -8.77 6.95 -9.59
N ARG A 14 -9.76 6.55 -8.80
CA ARG A 14 -11.06 6.06 -9.30
C ARG A 14 -12.03 7.19 -9.64
N GLY A 15 -11.68 8.45 -9.34
CA GLY A 15 -12.56 9.59 -9.61
C GLY A 15 -13.78 9.65 -8.69
N MET A 16 -13.70 9.07 -7.50
CA MET A 16 -14.81 9.03 -6.55
C MET A 16 -14.74 10.18 -5.57
N THR A 17 -15.91 10.69 -5.14
CA THR A 17 -15.99 11.63 -4.03
C THR A 17 -15.94 10.85 -2.70
N GLN A 18 -15.61 11.54 -1.61
CA GLN A 18 -15.66 10.97 -0.27
C GLN A 18 -17.04 10.42 0.06
N LYS A 19 -18.07 11.20 -0.25
CA LYS A 19 -19.45 10.80 0.01
C LYS A 19 -19.84 9.55 -0.78
N TYR A 20 -19.50 9.50 -2.06
CA TYR A 20 -19.80 8.34 -2.89
C TYR A 20 -19.15 7.08 -2.38
N LEU A 21 -17.85 7.15 -2.08
CA LEU A 21 -17.12 6.00 -1.54
C LEU A 21 -17.71 5.54 -0.19
N GLY A 22 -18.01 6.49 0.69
CA GLY A 22 -18.61 6.18 2.00
C GLY A 22 -19.94 5.45 1.87
N ILE A 23 -20.82 5.92 0.98
CA ILE A 23 -22.11 5.28 0.74
C ILE A 23 -21.91 3.88 0.16
N MET A 24 -21.02 3.72 -0.80
CA MET A 24 -20.72 2.42 -1.40
C MET A 24 -20.14 1.42 -0.40
N ALA A 25 -19.45 1.91 0.60
CA ALA A 25 -18.91 1.06 1.68
C ALA A 25 -19.94 0.78 2.80
N GLY A 26 -21.15 1.31 2.68
CA GLY A 26 -22.22 1.04 3.64
C GLY A 26 -22.37 2.07 4.74
N LEU A 27 -21.71 3.22 4.66
CA LEU A 27 -21.90 4.30 5.62
C LEU A 27 -23.21 5.04 5.38
N PRO A 28 -23.85 5.56 6.46
CA PRO A 28 -25.07 6.35 6.32
C PRO A 28 -24.83 7.58 5.44
N GLU A 29 -25.77 7.88 4.55
CA GLU A 29 -25.64 9.00 3.62
C GLU A 29 -25.40 10.34 4.32
N ARG A 30 -26.06 10.56 5.45
CA ARG A 30 -25.95 11.83 6.19
C ARG A 30 -24.55 12.13 6.70
N THR A 31 -23.76 11.10 7.01
CA THR A 31 -22.46 11.23 7.65
C THR A 31 -21.32 10.63 6.83
N ALA A 32 -21.61 10.11 5.64
CA ALA A 32 -20.62 9.40 4.84
C ALA A 32 -19.42 10.28 4.49
N ASP A 33 -19.64 11.51 4.07
CA ASP A 33 -18.58 12.45 3.72
C ASP A 33 -17.74 12.84 4.93
N ILE A 34 -18.38 13.11 6.06
CA ILE A 34 -17.69 13.51 7.29
C ILE A 34 -16.84 12.34 7.81
N ARG A 35 -17.40 11.13 7.85
CA ARG A 35 -16.68 9.96 8.31
C ARG A 35 -15.52 9.61 7.39
N MET A 36 -15.71 9.68 6.09
CA MET A 36 -14.63 9.43 5.13
C MET A 36 -13.51 10.44 5.27
N ALA A 37 -13.84 11.72 5.48
CA ALA A 37 -12.83 12.74 5.72
C ALA A 37 -11.99 12.42 6.97
N GLN A 38 -12.62 11.91 8.02
CA GLN A 38 -11.92 11.51 9.25
C GLN A 38 -11.00 10.31 9.02
N TYR A 39 -11.44 9.31 8.26
CA TYR A 39 -10.61 8.16 7.93
C TYR A 39 -9.41 8.56 7.07
N GLU A 40 -9.62 9.41 6.07
CA GLU A 40 -8.53 9.86 5.19
C GLU A 40 -7.54 10.76 5.92
N ALA A 41 -8.00 11.56 6.87
CA ALA A 41 -7.12 12.43 7.67
C ALA A 41 -6.39 11.68 8.79
N GLY A 42 -6.77 10.44 9.07
CA GLY A 42 -6.16 9.65 10.15
C GLY A 42 -6.72 9.95 11.53
N THR A 43 -7.75 10.81 11.64
CA THR A 43 -8.44 11.09 12.92
C THR A 43 -9.18 9.87 13.43
N ARG A 44 -9.66 9.04 12.52
CA ARG A 44 -10.27 7.75 12.81
C ARG A 44 -9.62 6.67 11.96
N THR A 45 -9.55 5.46 12.50
CA THR A 45 -9.05 4.30 11.76
C THR A 45 -10.22 3.36 11.47
N PRO A 46 -10.43 2.96 10.21
CA PRO A 46 -11.51 2.02 9.89
C PRO A 46 -11.21 0.66 10.49
N LYS A 47 -12.25 0.01 11.03
CA LYS A 47 -12.13 -1.36 11.51
C LYS A 47 -12.07 -2.32 10.34
N GLU A 48 -11.75 -3.59 10.62
CA GLU A 48 -11.53 -4.60 9.59
C GLU A 48 -12.70 -4.74 8.62
N ASP A 49 -13.94 -4.78 9.13
CA ASP A 49 -15.13 -4.92 8.28
C ASP A 49 -15.29 -3.74 7.32
N LEU A 50 -15.08 -2.53 7.81
CA LEU A 50 -15.16 -1.34 6.97
C LEU A 50 -14.00 -1.27 5.98
N THR A 51 -12.82 -1.70 6.38
CA THR A 51 -11.66 -1.77 5.49
C THR A 51 -11.94 -2.69 4.30
N LYS A 52 -12.53 -3.85 4.54
CA LYS A 52 -12.94 -4.78 3.48
C LYS A 52 -14.00 -4.17 2.57
N ALA A 53 -14.99 -3.48 3.15
CA ALA A 53 -16.03 -2.82 2.38
C ALA A 53 -15.47 -1.68 1.51
N LEU A 54 -14.54 -0.89 2.05
CA LEU A 54 -13.85 0.15 1.28
C LEU A 54 -13.02 -0.43 0.14
N ALA A 55 -12.28 -1.49 0.40
CA ALA A 55 -11.50 -2.17 -0.64
C ALA A 55 -12.39 -2.69 -1.76
N HIS A 56 -13.53 -3.29 -1.42
CA HIS A 56 -14.48 -3.78 -2.40
C HIS A 56 -15.05 -2.62 -3.24
N ALA A 57 -15.43 -1.51 -2.59
CA ALA A 57 -15.95 -0.33 -3.29
C ALA A 57 -14.89 0.29 -4.20
N LEU A 58 -13.63 0.25 -3.82
CA LEU A 58 -12.50 0.75 -4.62
C LEU A 58 -12.02 -0.26 -5.67
N ASN A 59 -12.55 -1.47 -5.65
CA ASN A 59 -12.16 -2.57 -6.53
C ASN A 59 -10.69 -2.94 -6.40
N VAL A 60 -10.23 -3.04 -5.17
CA VAL A 60 -8.87 -3.47 -4.84
C VAL A 60 -8.91 -4.54 -3.75
N SER A 61 -7.81 -5.26 -3.59
CA SER A 61 -7.67 -6.21 -2.47
C SER A 61 -7.61 -5.43 -1.15
N PRO A 62 -8.19 -5.96 -0.04
CA PRO A 62 -8.00 -5.34 1.28
C PRO A 62 -6.53 -5.10 1.64
N ASP A 63 -5.63 -5.96 1.18
CA ASP A 63 -4.18 -5.81 1.40
C ASP A 63 -3.63 -4.53 0.76
N ALA A 64 -4.27 -4.02 -0.28
CA ALA A 64 -3.85 -2.77 -0.91
C ALA A 64 -4.05 -1.57 0.02
N LEU A 65 -4.98 -1.65 0.97
CA LEU A 65 -5.24 -0.60 1.96
C LEU A 65 -4.42 -0.81 3.24
N THR A 66 -4.13 -2.05 3.60
CA THR A 66 -3.40 -2.43 4.80
C THR A 66 -1.92 -2.66 4.48
N VAL A 67 -1.26 -1.62 4.01
CA VAL A 67 0.17 -1.71 3.71
C VAL A 67 0.93 -1.87 5.02
N PRO A 68 1.93 -2.78 5.07
CA PRO A 68 2.79 -2.86 6.24
C PRO A 68 3.37 -1.50 6.58
N ASP A 69 3.38 -1.17 7.85
CA ASP A 69 3.98 0.08 8.30
C ASP A 69 5.51 -0.03 8.14
N ILE A 70 5.99 0.47 7.01
CA ILE A 70 7.42 0.43 6.70
C ILE A 70 8.22 1.42 7.54
N ASP A 71 7.55 2.29 8.29
CA ASP A 71 8.22 3.14 9.25
C ASP A 71 8.69 2.32 10.46
N THR A 72 8.13 1.13 10.69
CA THR A 72 8.59 0.23 11.72
C THR A 72 9.68 -0.69 11.18
N TYR A 73 10.64 -1.03 12.04
CA TYR A 73 11.72 -1.96 11.70
C TYR A 73 11.19 -3.31 11.22
N ILE A 74 10.15 -3.83 11.88
CA ILE A 74 9.55 -5.12 11.51
C ILE A 74 8.91 -5.06 10.13
N GLY A 75 8.13 -4.02 9.85
CA GLY A 75 7.51 -3.84 8.54
C GLY A 75 8.54 -3.75 7.41
N LEU A 76 9.60 -3.00 7.65
CA LEU A 76 10.71 -2.89 6.70
C LEU A 76 11.36 -4.23 6.43
N MET A 77 11.65 -5.01 7.48
CA MET A 77 12.27 -6.32 7.35
C MET A 77 11.39 -7.30 6.56
N HIS A 78 10.09 -7.33 6.81
CA HIS A 78 9.18 -8.17 6.04
C HIS A 78 9.16 -7.80 4.56
N THR A 79 9.17 -6.51 4.26
CA THR A 79 9.23 -6.04 2.88
C THR A 79 10.53 -6.47 2.20
N LEU A 80 11.65 -6.33 2.88
CA LEU A 80 12.96 -6.72 2.35
C LEU A 80 13.06 -8.23 2.12
N PHE A 81 12.52 -9.04 3.03
CA PHE A 81 12.51 -10.51 2.85
C PHE A 81 11.67 -10.92 1.65
N ALA A 82 10.53 -10.28 1.43
CA ALA A 82 9.71 -10.55 0.25
C ALA A 82 10.45 -10.22 -1.05
N LEU A 83 11.16 -9.10 -1.08
CA LEU A 83 11.97 -8.70 -2.23
C LEU A 83 13.13 -9.65 -2.45
N GLU A 84 13.77 -10.14 -1.37
CA GLU A 84 14.83 -11.13 -1.45
C GLU A 84 14.31 -12.42 -2.09
N ASP A 85 13.16 -12.91 -1.65
CA ASP A 85 12.58 -14.16 -2.15
C ASP A 85 12.16 -14.07 -3.62
N ILE A 86 11.57 -12.95 -4.03
CA ILE A 86 11.01 -12.79 -5.38
C ILE A 86 12.08 -12.32 -6.37
N TYR A 87 12.89 -11.36 -5.99
CA TYR A 87 13.82 -10.67 -6.90
C TYR A 87 15.28 -10.97 -6.62
N GLY A 88 15.58 -11.77 -5.59
CA GLY A 88 16.98 -12.02 -5.22
C GLY A 88 17.68 -10.75 -4.72
N LEU A 89 16.94 -9.88 -4.04
CA LEU A 89 17.50 -8.65 -3.50
C LEU A 89 18.47 -8.97 -2.37
N THR A 90 19.69 -8.47 -2.45
CA THR A 90 20.66 -8.51 -1.37
C THR A 90 21.05 -7.10 -0.97
N ILE A 91 21.33 -6.92 0.33
CA ILE A 91 21.74 -5.63 0.87
C ILE A 91 23.15 -5.79 1.41
N GLU A 92 24.05 -4.95 0.92
CA GLU A 92 25.43 -4.92 1.37
C GLU A 92 25.76 -3.56 1.98
N LYS A 93 26.58 -3.55 3.03
CA LYS A 93 27.11 -2.33 3.62
C LYS A 93 28.57 -2.21 3.27
N ARG A 94 28.94 -1.18 2.51
CA ARG A 94 30.32 -0.88 2.15
C ARG A 94 30.64 0.57 2.46
N ASP A 95 31.70 0.79 3.21
CA ASP A 95 32.24 2.14 3.48
C ASP A 95 31.16 3.13 3.96
N GLY A 96 30.22 2.64 4.80
CA GLY A 96 29.13 3.44 5.31
C GLY A 96 27.94 3.61 4.37
N GLU A 97 28.01 3.07 3.17
CA GLU A 97 26.92 3.09 2.21
C GLU A 97 26.15 1.77 2.21
N ILE A 98 24.84 1.87 1.95
CA ILE A 98 23.98 0.71 1.78
C ILE A 98 23.78 0.50 0.29
N LEU A 99 24.20 -0.67 -0.19
CA LEU A 99 24.04 -1.06 -1.59
C LEU A 99 23.00 -2.17 -1.70
N MET A 100 22.13 -2.04 -2.69
CA MET A 100 21.13 -3.07 -3.00
C MET A 100 21.48 -3.73 -4.32
N ARG A 101 21.41 -5.05 -4.34
CA ARG A 101 21.74 -5.85 -5.52
C ARG A 101 20.59 -6.81 -5.82
N ILE A 102 20.20 -6.91 -7.08
CA ILE A 102 19.16 -7.81 -7.56
C ILE A 102 19.82 -8.91 -8.38
N ASP A 103 19.48 -10.18 -8.07
CA ASP A 103 19.96 -11.32 -8.83
C ASP A 103 19.02 -11.57 -10.02
N PRO A 104 19.48 -11.32 -11.26
CA PRO A 104 18.63 -11.49 -12.45
C PRO A 104 18.30 -12.96 -12.74
N PHE A 105 19.03 -13.90 -12.13
CA PHE A 105 18.81 -15.32 -12.34
C PHE A 105 17.89 -15.95 -11.29
N LYS A 106 17.50 -15.19 -10.28
CA LYS A 106 16.63 -15.68 -9.21
C LYS A 106 15.23 -15.99 -9.71
N SER A 107 14.68 -15.11 -10.55
CA SER A 107 13.34 -15.26 -11.07
C SER A 107 13.18 -14.48 -12.38
N ARG A 108 12.09 -14.79 -13.09
CA ARG A 108 11.73 -14.03 -14.30
C ARG A 108 11.40 -12.58 -13.97
N GLU A 109 10.73 -12.37 -12.83
CA GLU A 109 10.36 -11.04 -12.34
C GLU A 109 11.60 -10.19 -12.08
N ALA A 110 12.64 -10.75 -11.47
CA ALA A 110 13.88 -10.04 -11.22
C ALA A 110 14.57 -9.63 -12.53
N ARG A 111 14.56 -10.51 -13.52
CA ARG A 111 15.13 -10.22 -14.84
C ARG A 111 14.38 -9.09 -15.54
N ASN A 112 13.05 -9.13 -15.51
CA ASN A 112 12.21 -8.11 -16.13
C ASN A 112 12.42 -6.76 -15.45
N LEU A 113 12.57 -6.74 -14.14
CA LEU A 113 12.82 -5.51 -13.39
C LEU A 113 14.13 -4.85 -13.82
N LEU A 114 15.21 -5.64 -13.99
CA LEU A 114 16.50 -5.12 -14.42
C LEU A 114 16.45 -4.56 -15.84
N ASP A 115 15.69 -5.19 -16.73
CA ASP A 115 15.54 -4.74 -18.11
C ASP A 115 14.80 -3.40 -18.21
N GLU A 116 13.95 -3.08 -17.23
CA GLU A 116 13.20 -1.83 -17.18
C GLU A 116 13.96 -0.69 -16.50
N LEU A 117 15.04 -0.97 -15.79
CA LEU A 117 15.81 0.06 -15.15
C LEU A 117 16.61 0.88 -16.16
N PRO A 118 16.71 2.21 -15.96
CA PRO A 118 17.54 3.04 -16.84
C PRO A 118 19.01 2.65 -16.72
N SER A 119 19.68 2.60 -17.83
CA SER A 119 21.10 2.27 -17.90
C SER A 119 21.99 3.43 -17.44
#